data_08f6c7e98d0ffab4a6532980d0f3a341
#
_entry.id   08f6c7e98d0ffab4a6532980d0f3a341
#
_cell.length_a   1.000
_cell.length_b   1.000
_cell.length_c   1.000
_cell.angle_alpha   90.00
_cell.angle_beta   90.00
_cell.angle_gamma   90.00
#
_symmetry.space_group_name_H-M   'P 1'
#
loop_
_entity.id
_entity.type
_entity.pdbx_description
1 polymer ?
#
loop_
_entity_poly.entity_id
_entity_poly.type
_entity_poly.pdbx_seq_one_letter_code
_entity_poly.pdbx_strand_id
1 'polypeptide(L)'
;MTFANAEKNKSKNKLRNFGPVYYLNLDEQPERRQFMEDQFEYWGIENYERISAYDGREDDLGHIIKGAYPNHMTSGEIGCTTSHLKAIKYWLETSDSPYAIIMEDDCSLETVQCWNFIWDDFVAYAPYDYDVIQLAIICTGDIHVKIHKRFVNDFSTACYMITRRHAQKLIDYHVRGNKYKLDNGVKPRPVADDLIYNSGNTYSIPLLLYKTDLGSSIHPDHIDAFHVGNYKAQSNYWTTNGARMSIKEQMDYDPYLGRITENSAAVAAAKHAENPTT
;
A
#
# COMPACT_ATOMS: atom_id res chain seq x y z
N MET A 1 -20.42 0.20 -1.19
CA MET A 1 -20.88 -0.89 -0.30
C MET A 1 -21.39 -0.25 0.98
N THR A 2 -22.67 -0.40 1.30
CA THR A 2 -23.15 -0.12 2.65
C THR A 2 -22.54 -1.20 3.54
N PHE A 3 -21.70 -0.81 4.49
CA PHE A 3 -21.22 -1.70 5.55
C PHE A 3 -22.45 -2.20 6.32
N ALA A 4 -22.97 -3.35 5.90
CA ALA A 4 -24.13 -3.95 6.55
C ALA A 4 -23.74 -4.27 7.98
N ASN A 5 -24.55 -3.83 8.92
CA ASN A 5 -24.63 -4.06 10.37
C ASN A 5 -23.87 -5.28 10.96
N ALA A 6 -22.60 -5.48 10.59
CA ALA A 6 -21.70 -6.35 11.31
C ALA A 6 -21.50 -5.73 12.69
N GLU A 7 -21.64 -6.53 13.73
CA GLU A 7 -21.58 -6.11 15.13
C GLU A 7 -20.49 -5.07 15.36
N LYS A 8 -20.85 -3.80 15.47
CA LYS A 8 -19.92 -2.64 15.59
C LYS A 8 -18.79 -2.87 16.60
N ASN A 9 -19.08 -3.62 17.66
CA ASN A 9 -18.09 -3.91 18.71
C ASN A 9 -16.98 -4.89 18.27
N LYS A 10 -17.26 -5.86 17.41
CA LYS A 10 -16.23 -6.79 16.90
C LYS A 10 -15.39 -6.13 15.83
N SER A 11 -15.98 -5.28 15.00
CA SER A 11 -15.27 -4.55 13.95
C SER A 11 -14.23 -3.59 14.53
N LYS A 12 -14.58 -2.77 15.51
CA LYS A 12 -13.65 -1.81 16.13
C LYS A 12 -12.45 -2.46 16.83
N ASN A 13 -12.60 -3.69 17.32
CA ASN A 13 -11.49 -4.40 17.95
C ASN A 13 -10.46 -4.97 16.94
N LYS A 14 -10.84 -5.19 15.69
CA LYS A 14 -9.94 -5.79 14.69
C LYS A 14 -8.74 -4.91 14.37
N LEU A 15 -8.92 -3.60 14.37
CA LEU A 15 -7.85 -2.62 14.11
C LEU A 15 -7.42 -1.87 15.38
N ARG A 16 -7.68 -2.43 16.57
CA ARG A 16 -7.11 -1.88 17.79
C ARG A 16 -5.59 -1.89 17.68
N ASN A 17 -4.95 -0.79 18.06
CA ASN A 17 -3.51 -0.55 17.92
C ASN A 17 -2.99 -0.49 16.47
N PHE A 18 -3.88 -0.37 15.49
CA PHE A 18 -3.47 -0.10 14.10
C PHE A 18 -2.97 1.34 13.99
N GLY A 19 -1.69 1.50 13.82
CA GLY A 19 -1.07 2.84 13.72
C GLY A 19 0.12 3.03 14.67
N PRO A 20 0.68 4.24 14.71
CA PRO A 20 0.16 5.47 14.10
C PRO A 20 0.05 5.39 12.58
N VAL A 21 -1.01 5.99 12.06
CA VAL A 21 -1.29 6.05 10.62
C VAL A 21 -0.95 7.44 10.09
N TYR A 22 -0.21 7.49 9.00
CA TYR A 22 0.04 8.72 8.24
C TYR A 22 -0.48 8.51 6.82
N TYR A 23 -1.52 9.26 6.43
CA TYR A 23 -2.09 9.10 5.10
C TYR A 23 -1.82 10.30 4.20
N LEU A 24 -1.46 9.99 2.96
CA LEU A 24 -1.15 10.96 1.92
C LEU A 24 -2.44 11.34 1.20
N ASN A 25 -2.69 12.63 1.06
CA ASN A 25 -3.84 13.12 0.33
C ASN A 25 -3.52 14.49 -0.28
N LEU A 26 -3.86 14.67 -1.54
CA LEU A 26 -3.78 15.95 -2.22
C LEU A 26 -4.82 16.92 -1.65
N ASP A 27 -4.45 18.19 -1.46
CA ASP A 27 -5.35 19.20 -0.91
C ASP A 27 -6.59 19.40 -1.80
N GLU A 28 -6.44 19.21 -3.11
CA GLU A 28 -7.49 19.30 -4.13
C GLU A 28 -8.38 18.05 -4.22
N GLN A 29 -8.19 17.07 -3.33
CA GLN A 29 -8.96 15.82 -3.33
C GLN A 29 -9.74 15.63 -2.01
N PRO A 30 -10.72 16.50 -1.68
CA PRO A 30 -11.47 16.44 -0.43
C PRO A 30 -12.36 15.18 -0.32
N GLU A 31 -12.83 14.65 -1.45
CA GLU A 31 -13.66 13.42 -1.46
C GLU A 31 -12.85 12.19 -1.04
N ARG A 32 -11.60 12.07 -1.52
CA ARG A 32 -10.69 10.99 -1.12
C ARG A 32 -10.28 11.14 0.35
N ARG A 33 -10.09 12.38 0.82
CA ARG A 33 -9.89 12.67 2.23
C ARG A 33 -11.07 12.18 3.08
N GLN A 34 -12.28 12.53 2.72
CA GLN A 34 -13.49 12.12 3.44
C GLN A 34 -13.64 10.59 3.46
N PHE A 35 -13.34 9.93 2.33
CA PHE A 35 -13.33 8.46 2.25
C PHE A 35 -12.38 7.83 3.28
N MET A 36 -11.18 8.39 3.48
CA MET A 36 -10.23 7.87 4.48
C MET A 36 -10.73 8.13 5.91
N GLU A 37 -11.19 9.34 6.20
CA GLU A 37 -11.66 9.73 7.52
C GLU A 37 -12.90 8.93 7.93
N ASP A 38 -13.84 8.67 7.01
CA ASP A 38 -15.01 7.80 7.24
C ASP A 38 -14.61 6.37 7.61
N GLN A 39 -13.58 5.81 6.95
CA GLN A 39 -13.06 4.49 7.30
C GLN A 39 -12.42 4.48 8.69
N PHE A 40 -11.62 5.50 9.02
CA PHE A 40 -10.97 5.59 10.33
C PHE A 40 -12.03 5.71 11.44
N GLU A 41 -13.05 6.52 11.26
CA GLU A 41 -14.18 6.59 12.20
C GLU A 41 -14.90 5.25 12.34
N TYR A 42 -15.21 4.60 11.20
CA TYR A 42 -15.91 3.31 11.20
C TYR A 42 -15.14 2.23 11.98
N TRP A 43 -13.81 2.15 11.76
CA TRP A 43 -12.94 1.16 12.39
C TRP A 43 -12.42 1.57 13.77
N GLY A 44 -12.67 2.80 14.21
CA GLY A 44 -12.20 3.35 15.48
C GLY A 44 -10.69 3.58 15.52
N ILE A 45 -10.11 3.95 14.39
CA ILE A 45 -8.70 4.37 14.28
C ILE A 45 -8.65 5.85 14.68
N GLU A 46 -8.06 6.16 15.84
CA GLU A 46 -7.98 7.53 16.38
C GLU A 46 -6.59 8.14 16.19
N ASN A 47 -5.56 7.30 16.08
CA ASN A 47 -4.17 7.74 15.94
C ASN A 47 -3.77 7.82 14.47
N TYR A 48 -4.23 8.86 13.80
CA TYR A 48 -3.88 9.12 12.41
C TYR A 48 -3.58 10.61 12.16
N GLU A 49 -2.79 10.87 11.13
CA GLU A 49 -2.43 12.22 10.69
C GLU A 49 -2.49 12.30 9.16
N ARG A 50 -3.11 13.36 8.64
CA ARG A 50 -3.11 13.65 7.20
C ARG A 50 -1.84 14.37 6.79
N ILE A 51 -1.18 13.87 5.80
CA ILE A 51 -0.03 14.52 5.17
C ILE A 51 -0.47 15.08 3.82
N SER A 52 -0.46 16.41 3.68
CA SER A 52 -0.69 17.08 2.39
C SER A 52 0.39 16.63 1.40
N ALA A 53 -0.03 15.95 0.34
CA ALA A 53 0.85 15.39 -0.68
C ALA A 53 1.28 16.47 -1.69
N TYR A 54 2.41 16.26 -2.35
CA TYR A 54 2.85 17.10 -3.46
C TYR A 54 2.14 16.70 -4.76
N ASP A 55 1.49 17.64 -5.43
CA ASP A 55 0.90 17.41 -6.74
C ASP A 55 1.91 17.70 -7.86
N GLY A 56 2.52 16.65 -8.40
CA GLY A 56 3.47 16.78 -9.49
C GLY A 56 2.85 17.17 -10.83
N ARG A 57 1.52 17.18 -10.96
CA ARG A 57 0.82 17.57 -12.19
C ARG A 57 0.69 19.08 -12.31
N GLU A 58 0.55 19.75 -11.17
CA GLU A 58 0.27 21.17 -11.07
C GLU A 58 1.51 21.98 -10.71
N ASP A 59 2.42 21.39 -9.96
CA ASP A 59 3.59 22.06 -9.41
C ASP A 59 4.88 21.74 -10.17
N ASP A 60 5.70 22.77 -10.40
CA ASP A 60 7.12 22.55 -10.68
C ASP A 60 7.84 22.10 -9.40
N LEU A 61 8.01 20.79 -9.27
CA LEU A 61 8.67 20.19 -8.11
C LEU A 61 10.20 20.38 -8.10
N GLY A 62 10.79 21.06 -9.08
CA GLY A 62 12.24 21.32 -9.13
C GLY A 62 12.76 22.03 -7.87
N HIS A 63 11.93 22.89 -7.26
CA HIS A 63 12.31 23.64 -6.05
C HIS A 63 12.50 22.74 -4.81
N ILE A 64 11.85 21.56 -4.74
CA ILE A 64 12.01 20.59 -3.66
C ILE A 64 13.04 19.50 -3.96
N ILE A 65 13.55 19.41 -5.19
CA ILE A 65 14.57 18.42 -5.55
C ILE A 65 15.98 18.94 -5.21
N LYS A 66 16.80 18.06 -4.68
CA LYS A 66 18.23 18.30 -4.40
C LYS A 66 19.09 17.44 -5.32
N GLY A 67 20.00 18.08 -6.04
CA GLY A 67 20.87 17.40 -7.00
C GLY A 67 20.28 17.37 -8.41
N ALA A 68 20.56 16.32 -9.19
CA ALA A 68 20.01 16.17 -10.51
C ALA A 68 18.51 15.92 -10.47
N TYR A 69 17.75 16.59 -11.36
CA TYR A 69 16.34 16.33 -11.51
C TYR A 69 16.13 14.94 -12.15
N PRO A 70 15.23 14.09 -11.61
CA PRO A 70 15.05 12.72 -12.09
C PRO A 70 14.21 12.68 -13.38
N ASN A 71 14.77 13.11 -14.50
CA ASN A 71 14.07 13.23 -15.80
C ASN A 71 13.48 11.92 -16.36
N HIS A 72 13.83 10.78 -15.75
CA HIS A 72 13.29 9.46 -16.12
C HIS A 72 12.04 9.08 -15.32
N MET A 73 11.57 9.96 -14.44
CA MET A 73 10.32 9.86 -13.71
C MET A 73 9.30 10.85 -14.27
N THR A 74 8.02 10.47 -14.20
CA THR A 74 6.94 11.44 -14.44
C THR A 74 6.81 12.39 -13.24
N SER A 75 6.21 13.55 -13.46
CA SER A 75 5.96 14.51 -12.38
C SER A 75 5.06 13.91 -11.28
N GLY A 76 4.08 13.08 -11.64
CA GLY A 76 3.25 12.34 -10.67
C GLY A 76 4.05 11.35 -9.84
N GLU A 77 4.98 10.60 -10.44
CA GLU A 77 5.89 9.69 -9.72
C GLU A 77 6.81 10.47 -8.76
N ILE A 78 7.29 11.65 -9.15
CA ILE A 78 8.09 12.52 -8.28
C ILE A 78 7.24 13.01 -7.10
N GLY A 79 6.02 13.50 -7.37
CA GLY A 79 5.09 13.95 -6.35
C GLY A 79 4.76 12.84 -5.34
N CYS A 80 4.44 11.64 -5.81
CA CYS A 80 4.19 10.47 -4.98
C CYS A 80 5.40 10.14 -4.11
N THR A 81 6.59 9.94 -4.71
CA THR A 81 7.80 9.55 -3.99
C THR A 81 8.19 10.58 -2.91
N THR A 82 8.14 11.87 -3.24
CA THR A 82 8.47 12.94 -2.29
C THR A 82 7.43 13.06 -1.19
N SER A 83 6.15 12.78 -1.48
CA SER A 83 5.08 12.75 -0.47
C SER A 83 5.27 11.62 0.55
N HIS A 84 5.65 10.43 0.10
CA HIS A 84 5.99 9.33 1.01
C HIS A 84 7.19 9.69 1.90
N LEU A 85 8.25 10.25 1.34
CA LEU A 85 9.40 10.71 2.14
C LEU A 85 9.01 11.82 3.13
N LYS A 86 8.09 12.72 2.75
CA LYS A 86 7.53 13.75 3.64
C LYS A 86 6.79 13.12 4.81
N ALA A 87 5.93 12.13 4.58
CA ALA A 87 5.20 11.41 5.61
C ALA A 87 6.14 10.67 6.58
N ILE A 88 7.11 9.95 6.04
CA ILE A 88 8.12 9.23 6.83
C ILE A 88 8.93 10.20 7.70
N LYS A 89 9.37 11.33 7.14
CA LYS A 89 10.07 12.38 7.88
C LYS A 89 9.21 12.94 9.01
N TYR A 90 7.97 13.31 8.71
CA TYR A 90 7.02 13.85 9.67
C TYR A 90 6.79 12.87 10.84
N TRP A 91 6.55 11.60 10.55
CA TRP A 91 6.45 10.57 11.58
C TRP A 91 7.68 10.51 12.49
N LEU A 92 8.89 10.48 11.92
CA LEU A 92 10.14 10.41 12.71
C LEU A 92 10.34 11.62 13.62
N GLU A 93 9.83 12.78 13.20
CA GLU A 93 9.94 14.04 13.95
C GLU A 93 8.86 14.21 15.03
N THR A 94 7.71 13.52 14.90
CA THR A 94 6.52 13.77 15.74
C THR A 94 6.10 12.59 16.63
N SER A 95 6.71 11.41 16.46
CA SER A 95 6.32 10.21 17.19
C SER A 95 7.56 9.37 17.54
N ASP A 96 7.52 8.66 18.65
CA ASP A 96 8.54 7.69 19.06
C ASP A 96 8.13 6.24 18.82
N SER A 97 7.02 5.99 18.13
CA SER A 97 6.55 4.64 17.84
C SER A 97 7.61 3.81 17.08
N PRO A 98 7.73 2.50 17.33
CA PRO A 98 8.73 1.65 16.70
C PRO A 98 8.45 1.38 15.21
N TYR A 99 7.21 1.56 14.77
CA TYR A 99 6.76 1.46 13.40
C TYR A 99 5.64 2.47 13.12
N ALA A 100 5.36 2.71 11.86
CA ALA A 100 4.19 3.43 11.40
C ALA A 100 3.50 2.71 10.24
N ILE A 101 2.22 3.01 10.04
CA ILE A 101 1.46 2.67 8.85
C ILE A 101 1.43 3.91 7.96
N ILE A 102 1.89 3.77 6.74
CA ILE A 102 1.78 4.83 5.72
C ILE A 102 0.72 4.37 4.72
N MET A 103 -0.22 5.26 4.38
CA MET A 103 -1.32 4.97 3.47
C MET A 103 -1.46 6.04 2.39
N GLU A 104 -1.90 5.64 1.21
CA GLU A 104 -2.44 6.56 0.20
C GLU A 104 -3.95 6.70 0.42
N ASP A 105 -4.54 7.75 -0.11
CA ASP A 105 -5.94 8.13 0.11
C ASP A 105 -6.96 7.32 -0.72
N ASP A 106 -6.50 6.27 -1.38
CA ASP A 106 -7.33 5.26 -2.04
C ASP A 106 -7.22 3.87 -1.39
N CYS A 107 -6.46 3.72 -0.32
CA CYS A 107 -6.40 2.46 0.41
C CYS A 107 -7.75 2.13 1.06
N SER A 108 -8.21 0.88 0.91
CA SER A 108 -9.48 0.40 1.44
C SER A 108 -9.29 -0.62 2.57
N LEU A 109 -9.95 -0.37 3.68
CA LEU A 109 -10.01 -1.26 4.86
C LEU A 109 -11.15 -2.27 4.78
N GLU A 110 -11.82 -2.43 3.63
CA GLU A 110 -13.03 -3.25 3.51
C GLU A 110 -12.79 -4.74 3.79
N THR A 111 -11.59 -5.27 3.51
CA THR A 111 -11.23 -6.67 3.80
C THR A 111 -11.15 -6.99 5.27
N VAL A 112 -10.95 -5.99 6.13
CA VAL A 112 -10.83 -6.15 7.59
C VAL A 112 -12.07 -6.84 8.18
N GLN A 113 -13.27 -6.59 7.63
CA GLN A 113 -14.48 -7.28 8.04
C GLN A 113 -14.37 -8.81 7.85
N CYS A 114 -13.59 -9.27 6.88
CA CYS A 114 -13.41 -10.68 6.56
C CYS A 114 -12.34 -11.37 7.41
N TRP A 115 -11.46 -10.63 8.10
CA TRP A 115 -10.37 -11.23 8.87
C TRP A 115 -10.92 -12.04 10.05
N ASN A 116 -10.30 -13.19 10.32
CA ASN A 116 -10.54 -14.00 11.51
C ASN A 116 -9.45 -13.79 12.58
N PHE A 117 -8.84 -12.62 12.60
CA PHE A 117 -7.79 -12.20 13.53
C PHE A 117 -7.88 -10.69 13.79
N ILE A 118 -7.12 -10.22 14.76
CA ILE A 118 -6.97 -8.79 15.06
C ILE A 118 -5.58 -8.30 14.65
N TRP A 119 -5.40 -6.98 14.55
CA TRP A 119 -4.12 -6.38 14.19
C TRP A 119 -2.96 -6.76 15.12
N ASP A 120 -3.23 -6.85 16.42
CA ASP A 120 -2.22 -7.26 17.40
C ASP A 120 -1.70 -8.68 17.12
N ASP A 121 -2.57 -9.59 16.67
CA ASP A 121 -2.15 -10.95 16.25
C ASP A 121 -1.25 -10.88 15.02
N PHE A 122 -1.60 -10.05 14.03
CA PHE A 122 -0.76 -9.85 12.84
C PHE A 122 0.64 -9.36 13.22
N VAL A 123 0.73 -8.33 14.06
CA VAL A 123 2.02 -7.78 14.49
C VAL A 123 2.84 -8.82 15.27
N ALA A 124 2.20 -9.65 16.09
CA ALA A 124 2.87 -10.70 16.86
C ALA A 124 3.47 -11.81 15.99
N TYR A 125 2.88 -12.07 14.81
CA TYR A 125 3.38 -13.06 13.84
C TYR A 125 4.24 -12.45 12.72
N ALA A 126 4.44 -11.13 12.71
CA ALA A 126 5.27 -10.49 11.70
C ALA A 126 6.72 -11.04 11.72
N PRO A 127 7.39 -11.20 10.57
CA PRO A 127 8.77 -11.62 10.52
C PRO A 127 9.66 -10.68 11.35
N TYR A 128 10.45 -11.21 12.27
CA TYR A 128 11.26 -10.41 13.20
C TYR A 128 12.29 -9.49 12.53
N ASP A 129 12.64 -9.79 11.28
CA ASP A 129 13.67 -9.11 10.50
C ASP A 129 13.10 -8.14 9.45
N TYR A 130 11.78 -7.90 9.46
CA TYR A 130 11.21 -6.99 8.47
C TYR A 130 11.70 -5.54 8.66
N ASP A 131 11.91 -4.88 7.56
CA ASP A 131 12.07 -3.43 7.48
C ASP A 131 10.75 -2.78 7.03
N VAL A 132 10.08 -3.41 6.07
CA VAL A 132 8.76 -3.01 5.56
C VAL A 132 7.87 -4.25 5.37
N ILE A 133 6.58 -4.10 5.65
CA ILE A 133 5.55 -5.05 5.21
C ILE A 133 4.56 -4.29 4.34
N GLN A 134 4.53 -4.63 3.06
CA GLN A 134 3.56 -4.12 2.10
C GLN A 134 2.22 -4.82 2.35
N LEU A 135 1.16 -4.04 2.60
CA LEU A 135 -0.15 -4.51 3.03
C LEU A 135 -1.22 -4.46 1.94
N ALA A 136 -1.00 -3.65 0.91
CA ALA A 136 -1.84 -3.57 -0.29
C ALA A 136 -0.97 -3.79 -1.52
N ILE A 137 -1.39 -4.70 -2.39
CA ILE A 137 -0.59 -5.18 -3.52
C ILE A 137 -1.39 -5.03 -4.80
N ILE A 138 -0.73 -4.51 -5.84
CA ILE A 138 -1.17 -4.58 -7.23
C ILE A 138 -0.15 -5.42 -7.97
N CYS A 139 -0.56 -6.51 -8.61
CA CYS A 139 0.37 -7.31 -9.38
C CYS A 139 -0.20 -7.67 -10.76
N THR A 140 0.69 -7.91 -11.71
CA THR A 140 0.32 -8.25 -13.11
C THR A 140 0.22 -9.75 -13.36
N GLY A 141 0.44 -10.56 -12.32
CA GLY A 141 0.43 -12.03 -12.38
C GLY A 141 -0.39 -12.66 -11.25
N ASP A 142 0.03 -13.84 -10.84
CA ASP A 142 -0.58 -14.54 -9.71
C ASP A 142 -0.38 -13.75 -8.41
N ILE A 143 -1.43 -13.63 -7.62
CA ILE A 143 -1.40 -12.94 -6.34
C ILE A 143 -1.06 -13.96 -5.25
N HIS A 144 0.01 -13.69 -4.53
CA HIS A 144 0.35 -14.46 -3.33
C HIS A 144 -0.41 -13.89 -2.14
N VAL A 145 -1.27 -14.72 -1.52
CA VAL A 145 -2.14 -14.29 -0.42
C VAL A 145 -1.54 -14.49 0.96
N LYS A 146 -0.51 -15.31 1.07
CA LYS A 146 0.28 -15.47 2.30
C LYS A 146 1.45 -14.50 2.31
N ILE A 147 2.00 -14.27 3.51
CA ILE A 147 3.22 -13.48 3.63
C ILE A 147 4.36 -14.10 2.81
N HIS A 148 5.07 -13.26 2.10
CA HIS A 148 6.22 -13.69 1.28
C HIS A 148 7.24 -12.55 1.16
N LYS A 149 8.47 -12.86 0.79
CA LYS A 149 9.44 -11.83 0.39
C LYS A 149 8.89 -11.11 -0.84
N ARG A 150 8.91 -9.77 -0.81
CA ARG A 150 8.38 -8.97 -1.91
C ARG A 150 9.02 -9.37 -3.24
N PHE A 151 8.19 -9.63 -4.23
CA PHE A 151 8.61 -9.77 -5.62
C PHE A 151 8.65 -8.40 -6.30
N VAL A 152 9.45 -8.28 -7.34
CA VAL A 152 9.56 -7.03 -8.11
C VAL A 152 8.21 -6.58 -8.71
N ASN A 153 7.30 -7.52 -8.94
CA ASN A 153 5.97 -7.27 -9.50
C ASN A 153 4.87 -7.05 -8.44
N ASP A 154 5.21 -7.05 -7.17
CA ASP A 154 4.30 -6.62 -6.11
C ASP A 154 4.35 -5.10 -6.02
N PHE A 155 3.57 -4.44 -6.89
CA PHE A 155 3.50 -2.99 -6.96
C PHE A 155 2.58 -2.42 -5.88
N SER A 156 2.59 -1.12 -5.75
CA SER A 156 1.73 -0.28 -4.91
C SER A 156 2.35 0.10 -3.57
N THR A 157 2.28 1.39 -3.30
CA THR A 157 2.55 2.01 -2.00
C THR A 157 1.26 2.42 -1.27
N ALA A 158 0.09 1.92 -1.72
CA ALA A 158 -1.21 2.28 -1.16
C ALA A 158 -1.30 2.03 0.36
N CYS A 159 -0.64 0.99 0.88
CA CYS A 159 -0.49 0.80 2.32
C CYS A 159 0.72 -0.08 2.66
N TYR A 160 1.51 0.37 3.63
CA TYR A 160 2.62 -0.42 4.18
C TYR A 160 2.91 -0.07 5.64
N MET A 161 3.44 -1.05 6.36
CA MET A 161 4.02 -0.88 7.69
C MET A 161 5.54 -0.77 7.57
N ILE A 162 6.15 0.25 8.17
CA ILE A 162 7.58 0.52 8.09
C ILE A 162 8.20 0.67 9.48
N THR A 163 9.36 0.04 9.70
CA THR A 163 10.10 0.19 10.96
C THR A 163 10.83 1.54 11.05
N ARG A 164 10.98 2.06 12.27
CA ARG A 164 11.72 3.31 12.52
C ARG A 164 13.15 3.25 11.99
N ARG A 165 13.81 2.11 12.15
CA ARG A 165 15.18 1.90 11.65
C ARG A 165 15.27 2.11 10.13
N HIS A 166 14.34 1.53 9.38
CA HIS A 166 14.34 1.65 7.92
C HIS A 166 13.90 3.04 7.47
N ALA A 167 12.90 3.62 8.13
CA ALA A 167 12.49 5.00 7.91
C ALA A 167 13.64 5.98 8.07
N GLN A 168 14.43 5.86 9.15
CA GLN A 168 15.61 6.71 9.37
C GLN A 168 16.63 6.54 8.23
N LYS A 169 16.89 5.29 7.81
CA LYS A 169 17.76 5.02 6.67
C LYS A 169 17.29 5.74 5.39
N LEU A 170 15.99 5.68 5.09
CA LEU A 170 15.43 6.37 3.91
C LEU A 170 15.63 7.90 4.02
N ILE A 171 15.35 8.48 5.17
CA ILE A 171 15.54 9.92 5.39
C ILE A 171 17.01 10.32 5.27
N ASP A 172 17.92 9.56 5.85
CA ASP A 172 19.36 9.83 5.75
C ASP A 172 19.87 9.78 4.31
N TYR A 173 19.32 8.89 3.48
CA TYR A 173 19.69 8.77 2.07
C TYR A 173 19.03 9.80 1.16
N HIS A 174 17.75 10.12 1.39
CA HIS A 174 16.93 10.80 0.41
C HIS A 174 16.46 12.21 0.82
N VAL A 175 16.69 12.64 2.07
CA VAL A 175 16.24 13.95 2.53
C VAL A 175 17.41 14.83 2.93
N ARG A 176 17.39 16.10 2.53
CA ARG A 176 18.38 17.11 2.85
C ARG A 176 17.65 18.41 3.26
N GLY A 177 17.39 18.56 4.56
CA GLY A 177 16.52 19.62 5.08
C GLY A 177 15.09 19.44 4.56
N ASN A 178 14.62 20.39 3.74
CA ASN A 178 13.30 20.35 3.11
C ASN A 178 13.34 19.94 1.63
N LYS A 179 14.43 19.33 1.19
CA LYS A 179 14.60 18.89 -0.20
C LYS A 179 14.86 17.39 -0.28
N TYR A 180 14.46 16.79 -1.41
CA TYR A 180 14.53 15.36 -1.65
C TYR A 180 15.59 15.04 -2.71
N LYS A 181 16.41 14.05 -2.44
CA LYS A 181 17.46 13.58 -3.32
C LYS A 181 17.07 12.23 -3.93
N LEU A 182 16.69 12.24 -5.21
CA LEU A 182 16.17 11.06 -5.92
C LEU A 182 17.18 10.48 -6.93
N ASP A 183 18.43 10.90 -6.87
CA ASP A 183 19.50 10.48 -7.78
C ASP A 183 20.47 9.45 -7.19
N ASN A 184 20.14 8.84 -6.04
CA ASN A 184 21.05 7.98 -5.26
C ASN A 184 21.17 6.53 -5.78
N GLY A 185 20.98 6.30 -7.07
CA GLY A 185 21.21 4.98 -7.66
C GLY A 185 20.19 3.91 -7.27
N VAL A 186 19.00 4.29 -6.82
CA VAL A 186 17.89 3.36 -6.56
C VAL A 186 17.56 2.61 -7.86
N LYS A 187 17.42 1.29 -7.77
CA LYS A 187 17.17 0.41 -8.92
C LYS A 187 15.81 -0.29 -8.76
N PRO A 188 15.07 -0.45 -9.84
CA PRO A 188 15.36 0.03 -11.20
C PRO A 188 15.21 1.55 -11.38
N ARG A 189 14.34 2.20 -10.59
CA ARG A 189 14.09 3.66 -10.62
C ARG A 189 13.80 4.18 -9.21
N PRO A 190 14.03 5.46 -8.90
CA PRO A 190 13.72 6.04 -7.58
C PRO A 190 12.23 6.39 -7.39
N VAL A 191 11.31 5.59 -7.95
CA VAL A 191 9.87 5.66 -7.68
C VAL A 191 9.57 5.15 -6.28
N ALA A 192 8.42 5.52 -5.72
CA ALA A 192 8.06 5.20 -4.33
C ALA A 192 8.22 3.72 -4.00
N ASP A 193 7.68 2.82 -4.82
CA ASP A 193 7.81 1.37 -4.66
C ASP A 193 9.26 0.90 -4.51
N ASP A 194 10.09 1.28 -5.49
CA ASP A 194 11.48 0.82 -5.53
C ASP A 194 12.31 1.46 -4.42
N LEU A 195 12.08 2.73 -4.14
CA LEU A 195 12.83 3.46 -3.12
C LEU A 195 12.55 2.93 -1.73
N ILE A 196 11.27 2.70 -1.41
CA ILE A 196 10.86 2.25 -0.06
C ILE A 196 11.19 0.78 0.14
N TYR A 197 10.90 -0.07 -0.86
CA TYR A 197 10.91 -1.51 -0.68
C TYR A 197 12.26 -2.15 -1.00
N ASN A 198 12.96 -1.71 -2.05
CA ASN A 198 14.18 -2.40 -2.48
C ASN A 198 15.41 -2.08 -1.62
N SER A 199 15.33 -1.07 -0.76
CA SER A 199 16.42 -0.69 0.13
C SER A 199 16.41 -1.42 1.48
N GLY A 200 15.38 -2.22 1.75
CA GLY A 200 15.18 -2.93 3.01
C GLY A 200 14.77 -4.40 2.83
N ASN A 201 14.59 -5.06 3.97
CA ASN A 201 14.05 -6.41 4.01
C ASN A 201 12.52 -6.33 3.97
N THR A 202 11.95 -6.39 2.77
CA THR A 202 10.53 -6.19 2.53
C THR A 202 9.79 -7.50 2.35
N TYR A 203 8.68 -7.62 3.07
CA TYR A 203 7.68 -8.67 2.89
C TYR A 203 6.42 -8.08 2.29
N SER A 204 5.62 -8.91 1.63
CA SER A 204 4.32 -8.54 1.05
C SER A 204 3.23 -9.49 1.52
N ILE A 205 2.05 -8.97 1.78
CA ILE A 205 0.83 -9.71 2.08
C ILE A 205 -0.39 -8.86 1.72
N PRO A 206 -1.32 -9.32 0.89
CA PRO A 206 -2.47 -8.52 0.44
C PRO A 206 -3.59 -8.52 1.49
N LEU A 207 -3.37 -7.84 2.61
CA LEU A 207 -4.37 -7.70 3.68
C LEU A 207 -5.42 -6.64 3.35
N LEU A 208 -5.02 -5.58 2.67
CA LEU A 208 -5.84 -4.42 2.36
C LEU A 208 -5.99 -4.25 0.85
N LEU A 209 -7.01 -3.52 0.45
CA LEU A 209 -7.29 -3.23 -0.95
C LEU A 209 -7.04 -1.75 -1.28
N TYR A 210 -7.29 -1.40 -2.50
CA TYR A 210 -7.31 -0.03 -3.00
C TYR A 210 -8.60 0.19 -3.78
N LYS A 211 -9.12 1.42 -3.78
CA LYS A 211 -10.35 1.78 -4.48
C LYS A 211 -10.06 2.06 -5.94
N THR A 212 -10.71 1.32 -6.81
CA THR A 212 -10.58 1.49 -8.27
C THR A 212 -11.48 2.57 -8.84
N ASP A 213 -12.58 2.87 -8.16
CA ASP A 213 -13.57 3.87 -8.55
C ASP A 213 -13.18 5.32 -8.21
N LEU A 214 -12.15 5.52 -7.38
CA LEU A 214 -11.57 6.84 -7.11
C LEU A 214 -10.56 7.30 -8.18
N GLY A 215 -10.26 6.45 -9.15
CA GLY A 215 -9.29 6.74 -10.19
C GLY A 215 -7.84 6.63 -9.71
N SER A 216 -6.90 6.75 -10.65
CA SER A 216 -5.46 6.89 -10.37
C SER A 216 -4.98 8.25 -10.83
N SER A 217 -4.30 8.98 -9.95
CA SER A 217 -3.71 10.27 -10.28
C SER A 217 -2.37 10.13 -11.01
N ILE A 218 -1.73 8.95 -10.96
CA ILE A 218 -0.38 8.72 -11.49
C ILE A 218 -0.44 7.93 -12.81
N HIS A 219 -1.22 6.85 -12.85
CA HIS A 219 -1.30 5.93 -13.98
C HIS A 219 -2.75 5.58 -14.33
N PRO A 220 -3.54 6.50 -14.90
CA PRO A 220 -4.95 6.24 -15.20
C PRO A 220 -5.17 5.06 -16.16
N ASP A 221 -4.26 4.84 -17.11
CA ASP A 221 -4.34 3.75 -18.10
C ASP A 221 -4.17 2.34 -17.49
N HIS A 222 -3.61 2.24 -16.27
CA HIS A 222 -3.42 0.96 -15.61
C HIS A 222 -4.68 0.43 -14.92
N ILE A 223 -5.69 1.29 -14.67
CA ILE A 223 -6.90 0.94 -13.91
C ILE A 223 -7.63 -0.23 -14.59
N ASP A 224 -7.94 -0.10 -15.88
CA ASP A 224 -8.67 -1.13 -16.63
C ASP A 224 -7.78 -2.33 -16.96
N ALA A 225 -6.48 -2.13 -17.11
CA ALA A 225 -5.54 -3.17 -17.53
C ALA A 225 -5.38 -4.28 -16.47
N PHE A 226 -5.18 -3.92 -15.20
CA PHE A 226 -4.93 -4.91 -14.14
C PHE A 226 -5.42 -4.52 -12.74
N HIS A 227 -5.66 -3.23 -12.42
CA HIS A 227 -6.13 -2.84 -11.09
C HIS A 227 -7.49 -3.46 -10.75
N VAL A 228 -8.46 -3.37 -11.66
CA VAL A 228 -9.82 -3.90 -11.44
C VAL A 228 -9.79 -5.43 -11.28
N GLY A 229 -8.99 -6.12 -12.09
CA GLY A 229 -8.83 -7.58 -11.99
C GLY A 229 -8.22 -8.01 -10.65
N ASN A 230 -7.15 -7.33 -10.22
CA ASN A 230 -6.50 -7.55 -8.94
C ASN A 230 -7.43 -7.30 -7.76
N TYR A 231 -8.13 -6.16 -7.74
CA TYR A 231 -9.11 -5.84 -6.72
C TYR A 231 -10.17 -6.95 -6.58
N LYS A 232 -10.76 -7.38 -7.71
CA LYS A 232 -11.79 -8.43 -7.71
C LYS A 232 -11.25 -9.76 -7.16
N ALA A 233 -10.06 -10.17 -7.59
CA ALA A 233 -9.44 -11.42 -7.15
C ALA A 233 -9.17 -11.41 -5.63
N GLN A 234 -8.58 -10.34 -5.12
CA GLN A 234 -8.29 -10.20 -3.69
C GLN A 234 -9.57 -10.07 -2.85
N SER A 235 -10.54 -9.26 -3.29
CA SER A 235 -11.83 -9.11 -2.61
C SER A 235 -12.59 -10.43 -2.54
N ASN A 236 -12.64 -11.18 -3.65
CA ASN A 236 -13.25 -12.53 -3.69
C ASN A 236 -12.53 -13.51 -2.75
N TYR A 237 -11.19 -13.50 -2.77
CA TYR A 237 -10.41 -14.35 -1.88
C TYR A 237 -10.76 -14.10 -0.40
N TRP A 238 -10.73 -12.84 0.05
CA TRP A 238 -11.02 -12.48 1.44
C TRP A 238 -12.47 -12.77 1.82
N THR A 239 -13.42 -12.46 0.95
CA THR A 239 -14.85 -12.73 1.18
C THR A 239 -15.12 -14.23 1.34
N THR A 240 -14.43 -15.07 0.56
CA THR A 240 -14.64 -16.52 0.56
C THR A 240 -13.89 -17.21 1.69
N ASN A 241 -12.65 -16.80 1.98
CA ASN A 241 -11.73 -17.54 2.83
C ASN A 241 -11.43 -16.85 4.17
N GLY A 242 -11.54 -15.52 4.25
CA GLY A 242 -11.03 -14.73 5.38
C GLY A 242 -11.54 -15.20 6.75
N ALA A 243 -12.83 -15.54 6.86
CA ALA A 243 -13.42 -16.01 8.12
C ALA A 243 -12.91 -17.39 8.60
N ARG A 244 -12.24 -18.15 7.72
CA ARG A 244 -11.73 -19.50 8.01
C ARG A 244 -10.23 -19.54 8.20
N MET A 245 -9.51 -18.51 7.76
CA MET A 245 -8.05 -18.49 7.78
C MET A 245 -7.54 -17.96 9.11
N SER A 246 -6.67 -18.74 9.75
CA SER A 246 -5.94 -18.25 10.92
C SER A 246 -4.80 -17.34 10.51
N ILE A 247 -4.45 -16.39 11.37
CA ILE A 247 -3.27 -15.53 11.14
C ILE A 247 -1.99 -16.36 11.01
N LYS A 248 -1.88 -17.46 11.76
CA LYS A 248 -0.74 -18.37 11.66
C LYS A 248 -0.57 -18.94 10.24
N GLU A 249 -1.68 -19.33 9.58
CA GLU A 249 -1.64 -19.83 8.21
C GLU A 249 -1.29 -18.74 7.21
N GLN A 250 -1.75 -17.50 7.44
CA GLN A 250 -1.42 -16.34 6.62
C GLN A 250 0.06 -15.95 6.72
N MET A 251 0.63 -16.08 7.91
CA MET A 251 2.00 -15.69 8.21
C MET A 251 2.98 -16.86 8.06
N ASP A 252 2.50 -18.05 7.69
CA ASP A 252 3.34 -19.21 7.38
C ASP A 252 3.95 -19.02 5.99
N TYR A 253 5.18 -18.52 5.96
CA TYR A 253 5.89 -18.25 4.74
C TYR A 253 6.24 -19.53 4.02
N ASP A 254 5.53 -19.79 2.92
CA ASP A 254 5.87 -20.85 1.97
C ASP A 254 6.02 -20.24 0.57
N PRO A 255 7.21 -20.25 -0.02
CA PRO A 255 7.45 -19.66 -1.33
C PRO A 255 6.67 -20.37 -2.46
N TYR A 256 6.07 -21.53 -2.21
CA TYR A 256 5.38 -22.34 -3.22
C TYR A 256 3.86 -22.41 -3.03
N LEU A 257 3.34 -22.04 -1.86
CA LEU A 257 1.92 -22.13 -1.54
C LEU A 257 1.27 -20.74 -1.43
N GLY A 258 -0.04 -20.68 -1.68
CA GLY A 258 -0.84 -19.47 -1.45
C GLY A 258 -0.99 -18.54 -2.65
N ARG A 259 -0.86 -19.07 -3.87
CA ARG A 259 -1.16 -18.29 -5.09
C ARG A 259 -2.66 -18.27 -5.38
N ILE A 260 -3.19 -17.10 -5.75
CA ILE A 260 -4.48 -17.00 -6.43
C ILE A 260 -4.22 -17.13 -7.93
N THR A 261 -4.61 -18.26 -8.50
CA THR A 261 -4.45 -18.54 -9.93
C THR A 261 -5.59 -17.99 -10.79
N GLU A 262 -6.56 -17.31 -10.20
CA GLU A 262 -7.74 -16.78 -10.92
C GLU A 262 -7.40 -15.67 -11.93
N ASN A 263 -6.28 -14.97 -11.76
CA ASN A 263 -5.78 -14.07 -12.79
C ASN A 263 -5.37 -14.82 -14.07
N SER A 264 -4.89 -16.06 -13.96
CA SER A 264 -4.59 -16.89 -15.11
C SER A 264 -5.86 -17.29 -15.87
N ALA A 265 -7.00 -17.47 -15.19
CA ALA A 265 -8.29 -17.71 -15.84
C ALA A 265 -8.80 -16.48 -16.57
N ALA A 266 -8.64 -15.28 -16.02
CA ALA A 266 -8.99 -14.03 -16.68
C ALA A 266 -8.10 -13.74 -17.91
N VAL A 267 -6.79 -14.00 -17.80
CA VAL A 267 -5.82 -13.89 -18.90
C VAL A 267 -6.07 -14.97 -19.96
N ALA A 268 -6.43 -16.20 -19.57
CA ALA A 268 -6.83 -17.26 -20.49
C ALA A 268 -8.13 -16.94 -21.22
N ALA A 269 -9.13 -16.38 -20.52
CA ALA A 269 -10.38 -15.93 -21.10
C ALA A 269 -10.18 -14.77 -22.08
N ALA A 270 -9.30 -13.82 -21.77
CA ALA A 270 -8.93 -12.73 -22.67
C ALA A 270 -8.22 -13.25 -23.94
N LYS A 271 -7.28 -14.19 -23.80
CA LYS A 271 -6.59 -14.85 -24.93
C LYS A 271 -7.55 -15.67 -25.80
N HIS A 272 -8.57 -16.30 -25.22
CA HIS A 272 -9.62 -17.00 -25.99
C HIS A 272 -10.58 -16.04 -26.70
N ALA A 273 -10.81 -14.86 -26.15
CA ALA A 273 -11.61 -13.81 -26.79
C ALA A 273 -10.89 -13.15 -27.98
N GLU A 274 -9.54 -13.09 -27.94
CA GLU A 274 -8.70 -12.56 -29.02
C GLU A 274 -8.45 -13.56 -30.16
N ASN A 275 -8.64 -14.86 -29.94
CA ASN A 275 -8.56 -15.92 -30.95
C ASN A 275 -9.81 -16.80 -30.91
N PRO A 276 -10.95 -16.34 -31.41
CA PRO A 276 -12.09 -17.21 -31.63
C PRO A 276 -11.69 -18.18 -32.76
N THR A 277 -11.44 -19.42 -32.42
CA THR A 277 -11.22 -20.49 -33.42
C THR A 277 -12.36 -20.51 -34.42
N THR A 278 -12.03 -20.21 -35.65
CA THR A 278 -12.84 -20.43 -36.85
C THR A 278 -13.45 -21.83 -36.90
#